data_4ff7a6cd79220c9f4d8439356f717fe8
#
_entry.id   4ff7a6cd79220c9f4d8439356f717fe8
#
_cell.length_a   1.000
_cell.length_b   1.000
_cell.length_c   1.000
_cell.angle_alpha   90.00
_cell.angle_beta   90.00
_cell.angle_gamma   90.00
#
_symmetry.space_group_name_H-M   'P 1'
#
loop_
_entity.id
_entity.type
_entity.pdbx_description
1 polymer ?
#
loop_
_entity_poly.entity_id
_entity_poly.type
_entity_poly.pdbx_seq_one_letter_code
_entity_poly.pdbx_strand_id
1 'polypeptide(L)'
;MLLVGNGRLITRDEAFPYAEDGAVALDGEVIKEVGALSELRAKYPDAEFVDARGGVIMPGLINVHTHIYSGLARGLSIDGFNPTNFLEVLDGQWWYIDRHLTLDGT
;
A
#
# COMPACT_ATOMS: atom_id res chain seq x y z
N MET A 1 9.20 -21.01 7.78
CA MET A 1 8.69 -19.92 8.69
C MET A 1 9.47 -18.65 8.41
N LEU A 2 8.78 -17.54 8.24
CA LEU A 2 9.36 -16.22 8.03
C LEU A 2 8.95 -15.31 9.19
N LEU A 3 9.89 -14.53 9.71
CA LEU A 3 9.65 -13.52 10.74
C LEU A 3 10.02 -12.13 10.20
N VAL A 4 9.04 -11.27 10.06
CA VAL A 4 9.24 -9.86 9.67
C VAL A 4 9.21 -9.01 10.93
N GLY A 5 10.22 -8.22 11.20
CA GLY A 5 10.31 -7.44 12.43
C GLY A 5 11.30 -6.27 12.36
N ASN A 6 11.63 -5.69 13.51
CA ASN A 6 12.46 -4.49 13.62
C ASN A 6 11.82 -3.29 12.89
N GLY A 7 10.53 -3.07 13.15
CA GLY A 7 9.74 -2.00 12.54
C GLY A 7 8.48 -1.68 13.34
N ARG A 8 7.86 -0.57 12.99
CA ARG A 8 6.58 -0.14 13.55
C ARG A 8 5.45 -0.94 12.94
N LEU A 9 4.77 -1.73 13.75
CA LEU A 9 3.70 -2.62 13.30
C LEU A 9 2.34 -1.95 13.40
N ILE A 10 1.59 -1.96 12.32
CA ILE A 10 0.18 -1.56 12.22
C ILE A 10 -0.63 -2.79 11.84
N THR A 11 -1.51 -3.27 12.74
CA THR A 11 -2.24 -4.51 12.53
C THR A 11 -3.63 -4.33 11.95
N ARG A 12 -4.27 -3.20 12.21
CA ARG A 12 -5.70 -2.92 12.01
C ARG A 12 -6.64 -3.76 12.91
N ASP A 13 -6.09 -4.45 13.89
CA ASP A 13 -6.86 -5.09 14.96
C ASP A 13 -7.16 -4.05 16.05
N GLU A 14 -8.41 -3.93 16.44
CA GLU A 14 -8.84 -2.94 17.46
C GLU A 14 -8.22 -3.23 18.83
N ALA A 15 -7.97 -4.50 19.15
CA ALA A 15 -7.37 -4.90 20.43
C ALA A 15 -5.85 -4.67 20.47
N PHE A 16 -5.18 -4.68 19.31
CA PHE A 16 -3.73 -4.49 19.20
C PHE A 16 -3.38 -3.71 17.92
N PRO A 17 -3.76 -2.43 17.84
CA PRO A 17 -3.67 -1.67 16.58
C PRO A 17 -2.26 -1.29 16.17
N TYR A 18 -1.33 -1.19 17.16
CA TYR A 18 0.02 -0.68 16.93
C TYR A 18 1.04 -1.24 17.92
N ALA A 19 2.26 -1.47 17.45
CA ALA A 19 3.42 -1.74 18.28
C ALA A 19 4.67 -1.05 17.70
N GLU A 20 5.45 -0.38 18.56
CA GLU A 20 6.67 0.35 18.16
C GLU A 20 7.76 -0.62 17.65
N ASP A 21 7.91 -1.78 18.31
CA ASP A 21 8.83 -2.86 17.94
C ASP A 21 8.05 -4.17 17.76
N GLY A 22 7.20 -4.18 16.75
CA GLY A 22 6.36 -5.32 16.44
C GLY A 22 6.98 -6.27 15.42
N ALA A 23 6.42 -7.48 15.36
CA ALA A 23 6.79 -8.47 14.37
C ALA A 23 5.60 -9.33 13.95
N VAL A 24 5.74 -9.95 12.77
CA VAL A 24 4.76 -10.86 12.20
C VAL A 24 5.47 -12.16 11.83
N ALA A 25 4.97 -13.29 12.35
CA ALA A 25 5.41 -14.62 11.98
C ALA A 25 4.49 -15.19 10.89
N LEU A 26 5.07 -15.63 9.79
CA LEU A 26 4.40 -16.19 8.63
C LEU A 26 4.77 -17.66 8.43
N ASP A 27 3.78 -18.50 8.16
CA ASP A 27 3.96 -19.89 7.78
C ASP A 27 3.34 -20.10 6.40
N GLY A 28 4.19 -20.13 5.37
CA GLY A 28 3.72 -20.04 4.00
C GLY A 28 2.97 -18.75 3.74
N GLU A 29 1.73 -18.85 3.33
CA GLU A 29 0.83 -17.71 3.01
C GLU A 29 -0.02 -17.22 4.20
N VAL A 30 0.19 -17.81 5.40
CA VAL A 30 -0.66 -17.53 6.57
C VAL A 30 0.10 -16.73 7.61
N ILE A 31 -0.51 -15.66 8.12
CA ILE A 31 -0.04 -14.98 9.34
C ILE A 31 -0.34 -15.91 10.51
N LYS A 32 0.71 -16.43 11.13
CA LYS A 32 0.60 -17.37 12.25
C LYS A 32 0.49 -16.66 13.59
N GLU A 33 1.23 -15.58 13.74
CA GLU A 33 1.27 -14.82 14.98
C GLU A 33 1.75 -13.39 14.75
N VAL A 34 1.26 -12.49 15.57
CA VAL A 34 1.63 -11.06 15.60
C VAL A 34 1.93 -10.70 17.05
N GLY A 35 3.03 -9.99 17.31
CA GLY A 35 3.41 -9.63 18.67
C GLY A 35 4.71 -8.84 18.75
N ALA A 36 5.31 -8.80 19.95
CA ALA A 36 6.60 -8.17 20.15
C ALA A 36 7.72 -8.95 19.44
N LEU A 37 8.66 -8.25 18.84
CA LEU A 37 9.78 -8.89 18.12
C LEU A 37 10.59 -9.84 19.03
N SER A 38 10.85 -9.42 20.27
CA SER A 38 11.64 -10.23 21.22
C SER A 38 10.97 -11.56 21.56
N GLU A 39 9.65 -11.56 21.70
CA GLU A 39 8.86 -12.77 22.01
C GLU A 39 8.82 -13.71 20.81
N LEU A 40 8.54 -13.19 19.63
CA LEU A 40 8.45 -14.00 18.41
C LEU A 40 9.81 -14.55 18.00
N ARG A 41 10.92 -13.82 18.18
CA ARG A 41 12.27 -14.35 17.97
C ARG A 41 12.62 -15.50 18.91
N ALA A 42 12.23 -15.39 20.17
CA ALA A 42 12.44 -16.47 21.14
C ALA A 42 11.62 -17.73 20.80
N LYS A 43 10.41 -17.54 20.29
CA LYS A 43 9.48 -18.62 19.95
C LYS A 43 9.82 -19.31 18.62
N TYR A 44 10.38 -18.57 17.66
CA TYR A 44 10.71 -19.03 16.33
C TYR A 44 12.20 -18.78 15.98
N PRO A 45 13.14 -19.40 16.73
CA PRO A 45 14.57 -19.11 16.59
C PRO A 45 15.14 -19.46 15.21
N ASP A 46 14.54 -20.44 14.52
CA ASP A 46 14.98 -20.91 13.20
C ASP A 46 14.22 -20.24 12.04
N ALA A 47 13.36 -19.24 12.31
CA ALA A 47 12.67 -18.54 11.27
C ALA A 47 13.64 -17.63 10.47
N GLU A 48 13.50 -17.64 9.15
CA GLU A 48 14.14 -16.65 8.30
C GLU A 48 13.70 -15.26 8.71
N PHE A 49 14.63 -14.33 8.90
CA PHE A 49 14.33 -13.00 9.40
C PHE A 49 14.40 -11.94 8.30
N VAL A 50 13.31 -11.21 8.13
CA VAL A 50 13.25 -10.02 7.30
C VAL A 50 13.26 -8.77 8.18
N ASP A 51 14.33 -8.01 8.06
CA ASP A 51 14.55 -6.79 8.82
C ASP A 51 13.86 -5.58 8.15
N ALA A 52 12.84 -5.02 8.81
CA ALA A 52 12.15 -3.82 8.35
C ALA A 52 12.97 -2.52 8.57
N ARG A 53 14.12 -2.60 9.25
CA ARG A 53 15.06 -1.47 9.46
C ARG A 53 14.41 -0.20 9.99
N GLY A 54 13.52 -0.34 10.97
CA GLY A 54 12.76 0.78 11.54
C GLY A 54 11.62 1.31 10.65
N GLY A 55 11.35 0.64 9.55
CA GLY A 55 10.22 0.96 8.66
C GLY A 55 8.87 0.61 9.24
N VAL A 56 7.85 0.61 8.40
CA VAL A 56 6.48 0.24 8.78
C VAL A 56 6.17 -1.17 8.27
N ILE A 57 5.66 -2.00 9.16
CA ILE A 57 5.09 -3.33 8.87
C ILE A 57 3.58 -3.18 8.94
N MET A 58 2.87 -3.46 7.85
CA MET A 58 1.42 -3.29 7.77
C MET A 58 0.81 -4.28 6.77
N PRO A 59 -0.50 -4.54 6.85
CA PRO A 59 -1.19 -5.29 5.81
C PRO A 59 -0.98 -4.66 4.42
N GLY A 60 -0.84 -5.50 3.41
CA GLY A 60 -0.69 -5.05 2.03
C GLY A 60 -1.85 -4.15 1.59
N LEU A 61 -1.54 -3.14 0.80
CA LEU A 61 -2.57 -2.25 0.25
C LEU A 61 -3.41 -3.00 -0.78
N ILE A 62 -4.73 -2.90 -0.65
CA ILE A 62 -5.68 -3.45 -1.60
C ILE A 62 -6.30 -2.29 -2.37
N ASN A 63 -6.01 -2.22 -3.65
CA ASN A 63 -6.57 -1.21 -4.53
C ASN A 63 -7.58 -1.86 -5.48
N VAL A 64 -8.86 -1.67 -5.19
CA VAL A 64 -9.97 -2.25 -5.97
C VAL A 64 -10.49 -1.33 -7.06
N HIS A 65 -10.05 -0.07 -7.09
CA HIS A 65 -10.43 0.91 -8.10
C HIS A 65 -9.31 1.93 -8.26
N THR A 66 -8.73 2.00 -9.45
CA THR A 66 -7.72 3.00 -9.79
C THR A 66 -7.75 3.37 -11.26
N HIS A 67 -7.29 4.56 -11.55
CA HIS A 67 -7.07 5.07 -12.90
C HIS A 67 -5.61 5.54 -12.98
N ILE A 68 -4.68 4.62 -13.27
CA ILE A 68 -3.23 4.90 -13.29
C ILE A 68 -2.90 6.05 -14.22
N TYR A 69 -3.52 6.07 -15.39
CA TYR A 69 -3.33 7.12 -16.40
C TYR A 69 -3.68 8.53 -15.90
N SER A 70 -4.50 8.66 -14.86
CA SER A 70 -4.82 9.97 -14.28
C SER A 70 -3.59 10.69 -13.72
N GLY A 71 -2.51 9.95 -13.46
CA GLY A 71 -1.20 10.52 -13.13
C GLY A 71 -0.65 11.44 -14.22
N LEU A 72 -1.00 11.19 -15.48
CA LEU A 72 -0.61 12.04 -16.62
C LEU A 72 -1.33 13.40 -16.62
N ALA A 73 -2.47 13.52 -15.94
CA ALA A 73 -3.17 14.78 -15.75
C ALA A 73 -2.53 15.70 -14.70
N ARG A 74 -1.56 15.20 -13.95
CA ARG A 74 -0.91 15.96 -12.89
C ARG A 74 -0.14 17.15 -13.47
N GLY A 75 -0.59 18.37 -13.11
CA GLY A 75 -0.02 19.62 -13.62
C GLY A 75 -0.49 20.01 -15.02
N LEU A 76 -1.43 19.25 -15.62
CA LEU A 76 -2.05 19.62 -16.90
C LEU A 76 -2.91 20.86 -16.69
N SER A 77 -2.63 21.91 -17.45
CA SER A 77 -3.44 23.12 -17.55
C SER A 77 -4.15 23.14 -18.88
N ILE A 78 -5.47 23.27 -18.86
CA ILE A 78 -6.31 23.33 -20.06
C ILE A 78 -7.00 24.69 -20.07
N ASP A 79 -6.74 25.49 -21.11
CA ASP A 79 -7.33 26.82 -21.24
C ASP A 79 -8.86 26.76 -21.28
N GLY A 80 -9.51 27.59 -20.46
CA GLY A 80 -10.97 27.65 -20.38
C GLY A 80 -11.63 26.46 -19.67
N PHE A 81 -10.87 25.52 -19.14
CA PHE A 81 -11.42 24.38 -18.41
C PHE A 81 -11.92 24.82 -17.02
N ASN A 82 -13.23 24.91 -16.88
CA ASN A 82 -13.90 25.26 -15.63
C ASN A 82 -15.14 24.38 -15.42
N PRO A 83 -14.93 23.07 -15.15
CA PRO A 83 -16.03 22.12 -15.02
C PRO A 83 -16.90 22.42 -13.81
N THR A 84 -18.23 22.30 -13.98
CA THR A 84 -19.23 22.48 -12.93
C THR A 84 -19.82 21.17 -12.45
N ASN A 85 -19.55 20.08 -13.16
CA ASN A 85 -20.01 18.74 -12.82
C ASN A 85 -18.99 17.69 -13.30
N PHE A 86 -19.18 16.43 -12.85
CA PHE A 86 -18.24 15.35 -13.13
C PHE A 86 -18.17 14.97 -14.61
N LEU A 87 -19.28 15.07 -15.34
CA LEU A 87 -19.28 14.75 -16.77
C LEU A 87 -18.40 15.72 -17.57
N GLU A 88 -18.42 16.99 -17.22
CA GLU A 88 -17.54 18.00 -17.83
C GLU A 88 -16.06 17.74 -17.50
N VAL A 89 -15.74 17.21 -16.31
CA VAL A 89 -14.38 16.77 -15.97
C VAL A 89 -13.96 15.60 -16.88
N LEU A 90 -14.86 14.65 -17.09
CA LEU A 90 -14.57 13.50 -17.97
C LEU A 90 -14.35 13.96 -19.40
N ASP A 91 -15.27 14.72 -19.97
CA ASP A 91 -15.22 15.14 -21.39
C ASP A 91 -14.05 16.11 -21.66
N GLY A 92 -13.84 17.07 -20.79
CA GLY A 92 -12.83 18.11 -20.99
C GLY A 92 -11.40 17.71 -20.63
N GLN A 93 -11.21 16.67 -19.84
CA GLN A 93 -9.88 16.27 -19.37
C GLN A 93 -9.62 14.77 -19.52
N TRP A 94 -10.38 13.91 -18.86
CA TRP A 94 -10.03 12.52 -18.73
C TRP A 94 -10.21 11.74 -20.02
N TRP A 95 -11.33 11.87 -20.72
CA TRP A 95 -11.54 11.24 -22.01
C TRP A 95 -10.61 11.79 -23.10
N TYR A 96 -10.16 13.03 -22.95
CA TYR A 96 -9.14 13.58 -23.83
C TYR A 96 -7.79 12.85 -23.63
N ILE A 97 -7.38 12.61 -22.40
CA ILE A 97 -6.18 11.82 -22.07
C ILE A 97 -6.35 10.38 -22.57
N ASP A 98 -7.47 9.73 -22.24
CA ASP A 98 -7.78 8.35 -22.63
C ASP A 98 -7.59 8.09 -24.13
N ARG A 99 -8.08 9.01 -24.96
CA ARG A 99 -7.99 8.87 -26.42
C ARG A 99 -6.57 8.99 -26.98
N HIS A 100 -5.65 9.52 -26.19
CA HIS A 100 -4.26 9.75 -26.58
C HIS A 100 -3.27 8.81 -25.89
N LEU A 101 -3.77 7.87 -25.07
CA LEU A 101 -2.93 6.85 -24.47
C LEU A 101 -2.36 5.90 -25.53
N THR A 102 -1.13 5.50 -25.31
CA THR A 102 -0.45 4.47 -26.11
C THR A 102 -0.06 3.32 -25.21
N LEU A 103 0.22 2.14 -25.78
CA LEU A 103 0.67 0.98 -25.00
C LEU A 103 1.95 1.25 -24.20
N ASP A 104 2.80 2.14 -24.68
CA ASP A 104 4.05 2.51 -24.01
C ASP A 104 3.84 3.61 -22.95
N GLY A 105 2.68 4.25 -22.93
CA GLY A 105 2.32 5.34 -22.02
C GLY A 105 1.41 4.94 -20.88
N THR A 106 1.07 3.66 -20.76
CA THR A 106 0.20 3.10 -19.70
C THR A 106 0.94 2.08 -18.79
#